data_3a307aa8ed4e45e23eab040a398f8c56
#
_entry.id   3a307aa8ed4e45e23eab040a398f8c56
#
_cell.length_a   1.000
_cell.length_b   1.000
_cell.length_c   1.000
_cell.angle_alpha   90.00
_cell.angle_beta   90.00
_cell.angle_gamma   90.00
#
_symmetry.space_group_name_H-M   'P 1'
#
loop_
_entity.id
_entity.type
_entity.pdbx_description
1 polymer ?
#
loop_
_entity_poly.entity_id
_entity_poly.type
_entity_poly.pdbx_seq_one_letter_code
_entity_poly.pdbx_strand_id
1 'polypeptide(L)'
;ASDLLGRIASPSRTEIEDALGGVLCRCTGYQKIVEAVLDVARPAAAVNDGSVGARTAKVDGPAKLAGTERYGADAIPANALYLRVIRSPHASARFTLGDLGALVAARPGLIRALTARDVPTNLYGIYPTIKDQPVLADGLARYRGDPVVAFVGSRAAIEAIRDEDVPITYEPLPAIVGLEAAKAAAPIHAGKDKNILADGGVTCGDVAGALANGAHVAEVGNQTSFVEHAYIEPEAGWAERKGDTVEVHVSTQNPFQHRDDLAQILGLPKQAVRLIASAVGGGFGGKLDHNVHPLVALAAWLTGKPVAYIYTRPESMAASTKRHPALVKARIGCDASGKLTGFWSLAERDTGAYATWGPTVANRVPVHAPGPYVVPHAWTRGTAY
;
A
#
# COMPACT_ATOMS: atom_id res chain seq x y z
N ALA A 1 -27.21 -1.20 -13.42
CA ALA A 1 -28.28 -0.30 -12.96
C ALA A 1 -29.25 0.06 -14.10
N SER A 2 -28.78 0.65 -15.20
CA SER A 2 -29.66 1.08 -16.32
C SER A 2 -30.47 -0.07 -16.90
N ASP A 3 -29.87 -1.23 -17.12
CA ASP A 3 -30.58 -2.45 -17.57
C ASP A 3 -31.65 -2.90 -16.57
N LEU A 4 -31.35 -2.88 -15.28
CA LEU A 4 -32.32 -3.20 -14.24
C LEU A 4 -33.52 -2.24 -14.26
N LEU A 5 -33.25 -0.93 -14.30
CA LEU A 5 -34.32 0.09 -14.36
C LEU A 5 -35.15 0.02 -15.65
N GLY A 6 -34.55 -0.46 -16.75
CA GLY A 6 -35.30 -0.74 -18.00
C GLY A 6 -36.23 -1.95 -17.90
N ARG A 7 -35.94 -2.91 -16.99
CA ARG A 7 -36.77 -4.10 -16.76
C ARG A 7 -37.75 -3.94 -15.60
N ILE A 8 -37.32 -3.25 -14.55
CA ILE A 8 -38.08 -3.05 -13.31
C ILE A 8 -38.06 -1.56 -12.97
N ALA A 9 -39.16 -0.87 -13.18
CA ALA A 9 -39.25 0.58 -12.97
C ALA A 9 -39.04 1.01 -11.51
N SER A 10 -39.38 0.16 -10.54
CA SER A 10 -39.24 0.43 -9.12
C SER A 10 -38.63 -0.78 -8.39
N PRO A 11 -37.35 -1.07 -8.62
CA PRO A 11 -36.71 -2.23 -8.01
C PRO A 11 -36.62 -2.10 -6.48
N SER A 12 -36.71 -3.22 -5.80
CA SER A 12 -36.39 -3.33 -4.38
C SER A 12 -34.86 -3.24 -4.15
N ARG A 13 -34.45 -3.00 -2.91
CA ARG A 13 -33.04 -3.02 -2.53
C ARG A 13 -32.35 -4.34 -2.92
N THR A 14 -32.97 -5.47 -2.63
CA THR A 14 -32.44 -6.81 -2.94
C THR A 14 -32.24 -7.01 -4.43
N GLU A 15 -33.20 -6.61 -5.27
CA GLU A 15 -33.07 -6.71 -6.72
C GLU A 15 -31.92 -5.83 -7.26
N ILE A 16 -31.67 -4.68 -6.63
CA ILE A 16 -30.53 -3.83 -6.98
C ILE A 16 -29.21 -4.50 -6.58
N GLU A 17 -29.14 -5.04 -5.36
CA GLU A 17 -27.95 -5.73 -4.85
C GLU A 17 -27.61 -6.96 -5.70
N ASP A 18 -28.61 -7.76 -6.07
CA ASP A 18 -28.45 -8.89 -6.98
C ASP A 18 -27.94 -8.46 -8.37
N ALA A 19 -28.53 -7.39 -8.94
CA ALA A 19 -28.12 -6.88 -10.25
C ALA A 19 -26.69 -6.29 -10.25
N LEU A 20 -26.19 -5.86 -9.08
CA LEU A 20 -24.81 -5.37 -8.91
C LEU A 20 -23.83 -6.48 -8.53
N GLY A 21 -24.30 -7.68 -8.17
CA GLY A 21 -23.48 -8.77 -7.66
C GLY A 21 -22.37 -9.24 -8.61
N GLY A 22 -22.54 -9.06 -9.94
CA GLY A 22 -21.53 -9.35 -10.94
C GLY A 22 -20.45 -8.26 -11.14
N VAL A 23 -20.60 -7.12 -10.45
CA VAL A 23 -19.66 -6.00 -10.57
C VAL A 23 -18.87 -5.86 -9.27
N LEU A 24 -17.69 -6.47 -9.22
CA LEU A 24 -16.83 -6.40 -8.04
C LEU A 24 -16.20 -5.02 -7.89
N CYS A 25 -16.40 -4.38 -6.74
CA CYS A 25 -15.80 -3.10 -6.40
C CYS A 25 -15.31 -3.09 -4.95
N ARG A 26 -14.01 -2.92 -4.74
CA ARG A 26 -13.40 -2.80 -3.42
C ARG A 26 -13.56 -1.40 -2.80
N CYS A 27 -13.84 -0.39 -3.65
CA CYS A 27 -13.71 1.02 -3.27
C CYS A 27 -14.98 1.63 -2.66
N THR A 28 -16.18 1.22 -3.11
CA THR A 28 -17.42 1.97 -2.84
C THR A 28 -18.24 1.43 -1.66
N GLY A 29 -18.08 0.14 -1.32
CA GLY A 29 -18.94 -0.53 -0.34
C GLY A 29 -20.41 -0.65 -0.78
N TYR A 30 -20.72 -0.35 -2.03
CA TYR A 30 -22.03 -0.48 -2.73
C TYR A 30 -23.20 0.35 -2.18
N GLN A 31 -23.23 0.68 -0.89
CA GLN A 31 -24.38 1.34 -0.24
C GLN A 31 -24.86 2.57 -1.02
N LYS A 32 -23.93 3.48 -1.40
CA LYS A 32 -24.26 4.70 -2.13
C LYS A 32 -24.74 4.43 -3.56
N ILE A 33 -24.27 3.37 -4.18
CA ILE A 33 -24.73 2.96 -5.51
C ILE A 33 -26.16 2.45 -5.43
N VAL A 34 -26.47 1.61 -4.45
CA VAL A 34 -27.82 1.10 -4.19
C VAL A 34 -28.78 2.25 -3.90
N GLU A 35 -28.38 3.18 -3.02
CA GLU A 35 -29.17 4.39 -2.72
C GLU A 35 -29.43 5.23 -3.97
N ALA A 36 -28.41 5.45 -4.81
CA ALA A 36 -28.55 6.22 -6.05
C ALA A 36 -29.54 5.57 -7.04
N VAL A 37 -29.56 4.25 -7.15
CA VAL A 37 -30.52 3.55 -8.02
C VAL A 37 -31.94 3.66 -7.43
N LEU A 38 -32.10 3.55 -6.11
CA LEU A 38 -33.39 3.78 -5.45
C LEU A 38 -33.89 5.22 -5.64
N ASP A 39 -33.00 6.20 -5.55
CA ASP A 39 -33.34 7.61 -5.74
C ASP A 39 -33.80 7.92 -7.19
N VAL A 40 -33.20 7.26 -8.19
CA VAL A 40 -33.65 7.39 -9.59
C VAL A 40 -35.03 6.80 -9.77
N ALA A 41 -35.30 5.63 -9.15
CA ALA A 41 -36.59 4.97 -9.21
C ALA A 41 -37.68 5.70 -8.40
N ARG A 42 -37.31 6.34 -7.30
CA ARG A 42 -38.21 7.04 -6.37
C ARG A 42 -37.51 8.29 -5.83
N PRO A 43 -37.47 9.39 -6.61
CA PRO A 43 -36.75 10.59 -6.20
C PRO A 43 -37.28 11.13 -4.87
N ALA A 44 -36.41 11.20 -3.87
CA ALA A 44 -36.69 11.90 -2.61
C ALA A 44 -36.29 13.36 -2.74
N ALA A 45 -37.03 14.26 -2.07
CA ALA A 45 -36.64 15.66 -1.97
C ALA A 45 -35.26 15.78 -1.32
N ALA A 46 -34.29 16.35 -2.05
CA ALA A 46 -32.97 16.57 -1.52
C ALA A 46 -32.95 17.86 -0.71
N VAL A 47 -32.61 17.78 0.57
CA VAL A 47 -32.30 18.96 1.40
C VAL A 47 -30.82 19.27 1.17
N ASN A 48 -30.51 20.40 0.59
CA ASN A 48 -29.14 20.89 0.40
C ASN A 48 -29.01 22.29 1.00
N ASP A 49 -29.03 22.35 2.32
CA ASP A 49 -28.92 23.56 3.15
C ASP A 49 -27.52 23.77 3.74
N GLY A 50 -26.54 22.93 3.34
CA GLY A 50 -25.18 22.97 3.85
C GLY A 50 -25.00 22.40 5.25
N SER A 51 -26.05 21.83 5.85
CA SER A 51 -25.98 21.18 7.18
C SER A 51 -25.21 19.85 7.14
N VAL A 52 -24.83 19.34 8.31
CA VAL A 52 -24.29 17.99 8.45
C VAL A 52 -25.35 16.98 8.01
N GLY A 53 -24.99 16.13 7.05
CA GLY A 53 -25.89 15.17 6.41
C GLY A 53 -26.60 15.66 5.15
N ALA A 54 -26.40 16.93 4.75
CA ALA A 54 -26.92 17.47 3.50
C ALA A 54 -26.32 16.70 2.29
N ARG A 55 -27.11 16.54 1.23
CA ARG A 55 -26.66 15.90 -0.03
C ARG A 55 -25.90 16.88 -0.91
N THR A 56 -24.70 17.26 -0.48
CA THR A 56 -23.82 18.13 -1.27
C THR A 56 -23.22 17.36 -2.45
N ALA A 57 -23.26 17.97 -3.64
CA ALA A 57 -22.67 17.39 -4.83
C ALA A 57 -21.14 17.21 -4.65
N LYS A 58 -20.64 16.05 -5.03
CA LYS A 58 -19.22 15.74 -4.98
C LYS A 58 -18.48 16.54 -6.06
N VAL A 59 -17.44 17.29 -5.68
CA VAL A 59 -16.70 18.20 -6.59
C VAL A 59 -16.13 17.47 -7.81
N ASP A 60 -15.58 16.28 -7.60
CA ASP A 60 -14.98 15.42 -8.62
C ASP A 60 -16.00 14.44 -9.28
N GLY A 61 -17.27 14.48 -8.85
CA GLY A 61 -18.32 13.58 -9.33
C GLY A 61 -18.58 13.69 -10.84
N PRO A 62 -18.78 14.89 -11.40
CA PRO A 62 -19.03 15.04 -12.82
C PRO A 62 -17.92 14.49 -13.71
N ALA A 63 -16.65 14.76 -13.38
CA ALA A 63 -15.51 14.25 -14.15
C ALA A 63 -15.44 12.71 -14.11
N LYS A 64 -15.72 12.08 -12.98
CA LYS A 64 -15.76 10.63 -12.84
C LYS A 64 -16.89 10.00 -13.63
N LEU A 65 -18.08 10.61 -13.60
CA LEU A 65 -19.24 10.12 -14.37
C LEU A 65 -19.04 10.27 -15.88
N ALA A 66 -18.41 11.37 -16.31
CA ALA A 66 -18.11 11.60 -17.73
C ALA A 66 -16.89 10.81 -18.25
N GLY A 67 -16.15 10.12 -17.38
CA GLY A 67 -14.91 9.42 -17.74
C GLY A 67 -13.77 10.37 -18.11
N THR A 68 -13.82 11.63 -17.67
CA THR A 68 -12.78 12.65 -17.95
C THR A 68 -11.81 12.83 -16.77
N GLU A 69 -12.06 12.16 -15.65
CA GLU A 69 -11.14 12.14 -14.51
C GLU A 69 -9.80 11.51 -14.90
N ARG A 70 -8.70 12.07 -14.39
CA ARG A 70 -7.34 11.64 -14.75
C ARG A 70 -6.69 10.88 -13.60
N TYR A 71 -6.40 9.61 -13.84
CA TYR A 71 -5.69 8.73 -12.94
C TYR A 71 -4.19 8.65 -13.29
N GLY A 72 -3.41 7.91 -12.51
CA GLY A 72 -1.95 7.87 -12.64
C GLY A 72 -1.43 7.45 -14.02
N ALA A 73 -2.18 6.66 -14.77
CA ALA A 73 -1.80 6.20 -16.11
C ALA A 73 -2.37 7.07 -17.26
N ASP A 74 -3.31 7.99 -16.99
CA ASP A 74 -4.11 8.62 -18.05
C ASP A 74 -3.47 9.87 -18.67
N ALA A 75 -2.47 10.47 -18.05
CA ALA A 75 -1.85 11.72 -18.48
C ALA A 75 -0.39 11.57 -18.88
N ILE A 76 0.02 10.37 -19.28
CA ILE A 76 1.40 10.10 -19.71
C ILE A 76 1.69 10.85 -21.01
N PRO A 77 2.80 11.63 -21.09
CA PRO A 77 3.20 12.30 -22.33
C PRO A 77 3.43 11.30 -23.47
N ALA A 78 3.03 11.67 -24.69
CA ALA A 78 3.14 10.79 -25.87
C ALA A 78 4.59 10.38 -26.20
N ASN A 79 5.56 11.20 -25.82
CA ASN A 79 7.00 10.96 -25.99
C ASN A 79 7.66 10.31 -24.79
N ALA A 80 6.90 9.80 -23.83
CA ALA A 80 7.44 9.18 -22.63
C ALA A 80 8.15 7.87 -22.94
N LEU A 81 9.23 7.63 -22.23
CA LEU A 81 9.85 6.31 -22.07
C LEU A 81 9.08 5.53 -21.01
N TYR A 82 9.32 4.24 -20.96
CA TYR A 82 8.69 3.35 -19.99
C TYR A 82 9.72 2.57 -19.19
N LEU A 83 9.31 2.14 -18.00
CA LEU A 83 10.10 1.27 -17.12
C LEU A 83 9.58 -0.17 -17.16
N ARG A 84 10.52 -1.11 -17.13
CA ARG A 84 10.34 -2.50 -16.73
C ARG A 84 11.22 -2.80 -15.56
N VAL A 85 10.65 -3.26 -14.45
CA VAL A 85 11.40 -3.67 -13.26
C VAL A 85 11.49 -5.19 -13.22
N ILE A 86 12.72 -5.70 -13.13
CA ILE A 86 12.99 -7.11 -12.86
C ILE A 86 13.01 -7.28 -11.35
N ARG A 87 12.20 -8.21 -10.89
CA ARG A 87 11.98 -8.45 -9.45
C ARG A 87 12.49 -9.82 -9.05
N SER A 88 12.94 -9.93 -7.81
CA SER A 88 13.37 -11.20 -7.26
C SER A 88 12.23 -12.24 -7.30
N PRO A 89 12.46 -13.44 -7.88
CA PRO A 89 11.54 -14.56 -7.80
C PRO A 89 11.63 -15.30 -6.46
N HIS A 90 12.62 -14.98 -5.63
CA HIS A 90 12.91 -15.65 -4.36
C HIS A 90 12.43 -14.83 -3.16
N ALA A 91 12.00 -15.52 -2.12
CA ALA A 91 11.61 -14.90 -0.85
C ALA A 91 12.82 -14.33 -0.08
N SER A 92 13.99 -14.90 -0.26
CA SER A 92 15.28 -14.39 0.21
C SER A 92 16.38 -14.93 -0.67
N ALA A 93 17.23 -14.07 -1.23
CA ALA A 93 18.36 -14.51 -2.06
C ALA A 93 19.46 -13.45 -2.13
N ARG A 94 20.71 -13.88 -2.13
CA ARG A 94 21.79 -13.06 -2.67
C ARG A 94 21.69 -13.06 -4.18
N PHE A 95 22.20 -12.02 -4.81
CA PHE A 95 22.26 -11.99 -6.26
C PHE A 95 23.48 -11.21 -6.75
N THR A 96 23.89 -11.54 -7.96
CA THR A 96 24.90 -10.79 -8.72
C THR A 96 24.36 -10.44 -10.09
N LEU A 97 24.74 -9.25 -10.57
CA LEU A 97 24.34 -8.75 -11.88
C LEU A 97 25.49 -9.01 -12.87
N GLY A 98 25.16 -9.59 -14.02
CA GLY A 98 26.06 -9.71 -15.16
C GLY A 98 26.12 -8.40 -15.95
N ASP A 99 26.54 -8.49 -17.21
CA ASP A 99 26.70 -7.31 -18.09
C ASP A 99 25.36 -6.79 -18.61
N LEU A 100 24.75 -5.89 -17.85
CA LEU A 100 23.52 -5.20 -18.23
C LEU A 100 23.74 -4.21 -19.38
N GLY A 101 24.97 -3.67 -19.51
CA GLY A 101 25.33 -2.76 -20.59
C GLY A 101 25.29 -3.44 -21.94
N ALA A 102 25.86 -4.64 -22.04
CA ALA A 102 25.77 -5.47 -23.25
C ALA A 102 24.31 -5.81 -23.61
N LEU A 103 23.48 -6.13 -22.63
CA LEU A 103 22.04 -6.38 -22.86
C LEU A 103 21.33 -5.14 -23.43
N VAL A 104 21.57 -3.96 -22.86
CA VAL A 104 21.00 -2.70 -23.36
C VAL A 104 21.46 -2.41 -24.78
N ALA A 105 22.76 -2.55 -25.05
CA ALA A 105 23.34 -2.30 -26.37
C ALA A 105 22.80 -3.26 -27.46
N ALA A 106 22.51 -4.50 -27.07
CA ALA A 106 22.00 -5.52 -27.99
C ALA A 106 20.50 -5.37 -28.33
N ARG A 107 19.76 -4.50 -27.63
CA ARG A 107 18.29 -4.37 -27.79
C ARG A 107 17.89 -2.95 -28.21
N PRO A 108 17.58 -2.71 -29.50
CA PRO A 108 17.12 -1.42 -29.98
C PRO A 108 15.90 -0.92 -29.21
N GLY A 109 15.97 0.35 -28.81
CA GLY A 109 14.89 0.99 -28.03
C GLY A 109 15.07 0.90 -26.52
N LEU A 110 15.98 0.07 -25.99
CA LEU A 110 16.46 0.20 -24.62
C LEU A 110 17.46 1.35 -24.54
N ILE A 111 17.40 2.12 -23.46
CA ILE A 111 18.25 3.29 -23.24
C ILE A 111 19.21 3.06 -22.09
N ARG A 112 18.71 2.47 -21.00
CA ARG A 112 19.49 2.30 -19.77
C ARG A 112 18.95 1.19 -18.90
N ALA A 113 19.83 0.53 -18.17
CA ALA A 113 19.53 -0.26 -16.98
C ALA A 113 19.88 0.56 -15.74
N LEU A 114 19.00 0.57 -14.74
CA LEU A 114 19.19 1.21 -13.44
C LEU A 114 19.36 0.15 -12.37
N THR A 115 20.33 0.34 -11.50
CA THR A 115 20.67 -0.52 -10.38
C THR A 115 20.74 0.30 -9.09
N ALA A 116 20.95 -0.33 -7.95
CA ALA A 116 21.18 0.33 -6.67
C ALA A 116 22.28 1.42 -6.74
N ARG A 117 23.28 1.25 -7.61
CA ARG A 117 24.40 2.18 -7.78
C ARG A 117 24.02 3.49 -8.47
N ASP A 118 22.90 3.51 -9.18
CA ASP A 118 22.39 4.71 -9.86
C ASP A 118 21.57 5.60 -8.91
N VAL A 119 21.24 5.12 -7.72
CA VAL A 119 20.39 5.82 -6.74
C VAL A 119 21.27 6.57 -5.75
N PRO A 120 21.26 7.92 -5.70
CA PRO A 120 22.11 8.70 -4.80
C PRO A 120 21.94 8.32 -3.31
N THR A 121 20.70 8.12 -2.87
CA THR A 121 20.40 7.60 -1.53
C THR A 121 19.44 6.43 -1.69
N ASN A 122 19.96 5.21 -1.76
CA ASN A 122 19.17 4.03 -2.10
C ASN A 122 18.23 3.56 -0.98
N LEU A 123 18.54 3.85 0.28
CA LEU A 123 17.70 3.48 1.42
C LEU A 123 16.76 4.61 1.80
N TYR A 124 15.48 4.29 1.89
CA TYR A 124 14.44 5.19 2.35
C TYR A 124 13.55 4.53 3.42
N GLY A 125 12.66 5.29 4.00
CA GLY A 125 11.67 4.83 4.98
C GLY A 125 10.97 6.02 5.59
N ILE A 126 9.79 5.78 6.15
CA ILE A 126 8.89 6.81 6.67
C ILE A 126 9.44 7.49 7.91
N TYR A 127 10.12 6.71 8.75
CA TYR A 127 10.67 7.21 10.00
C TYR A 127 12.09 7.74 9.80
N PRO A 128 12.46 8.87 10.44
CA PRO A 128 13.80 9.42 10.33
C PRO A 128 14.91 8.44 10.76
N THR A 129 14.60 7.59 11.73
CA THR A 129 15.54 6.64 12.35
C THR A 129 15.52 5.24 11.71
N ILE A 130 14.60 4.96 10.78
CA ILE A 130 14.47 3.66 10.12
C ILE A 130 14.41 3.89 8.61
N LYS A 131 15.56 3.73 7.95
CA LYS A 131 15.75 3.82 6.50
C LYS A 131 16.27 2.47 6.03
N ASP A 132 15.39 1.50 5.86
CA ASP A 132 15.74 0.09 5.64
C ASP A 132 15.31 -0.47 4.29
N GLN A 133 14.41 0.23 3.58
CA GLN A 133 13.91 -0.21 2.27
C GLN A 133 14.74 0.40 1.14
N PRO A 134 15.34 -0.42 0.25
CA PRO A 134 16.03 0.08 -0.92
C PRO A 134 15.05 0.47 -2.04
N VAL A 135 15.44 1.45 -2.86
CA VAL A 135 14.76 1.74 -4.13
C VAL A 135 14.97 0.59 -5.12
N LEU A 136 16.20 0.09 -5.19
CA LEU A 136 16.59 -1.13 -5.89
C LEU A 136 17.49 -1.95 -4.97
N ALA A 137 17.23 -3.25 -4.84
CA ALA A 137 17.99 -4.14 -3.99
C ALA A 137 19.49 -4.13 -4.36
N ASP A 138 20.37 -4.17 -3.36
CA ASP A 138 21.81 -4.19 -3.52
C ASP A 138 22.40 -5.52 -3.05
N GLY A 139 22.54 -6.46 -3.97
CA GLY A 139 23.10 -7.79 -3.75
C GLY A 139 22.29 -8.72 -2.86
N LEU A 140 21.20 -8.27 -2.25
CA LEU A 140 20.32 -9.06 -1.39
C LEU A 140 18.86 -8.69 -1.59
N ALA A 141 18.06 -9.62 -2.07
CA ALA A 141 16.61 -9.53 -2.11
C ALA A 141 16.03 -10.15 -0.83
N ARG A 142 15.07 -9.47 -0.20
CA ARG A 142 14.49 -9.85 1.10
C ARG A 142 13.07 -10.35 1.01
N TYR A 143 12.42 -10.21 -0.13
CA TYR A 143 11.09 -10.77 -0.39
C TYR A 143 10.88 -11.07 -1.88
N ARG A 144 9.94 -11.94 -2.18
CA ARG A 144 9.54 -12.23 -3.56
C ARG A 144 8.81 -11.02 -4.15
N GLY A 145 9.44 -10.35 -5.10
CA GLY A 145 8.94 -9.10 -5.66
C GLY A 145 9.85 -7.90 -5.41
N ASP A 146 10.94 -8.07 -4.64
CA ASP A 146 11.93 -7.03 -4.38
C ASP A 146 12.54 -6.51 -5.70
N PRO A 147 12.54 -5.19 -5.96
CA PRO A 147 13.06 -4.65 -7.23
C PRO A 147 14.58 -4.78 -7.31
N VAL A 148 15.09 -5.41 -8.37
CA VAL A 148 16.51 -5.70 -8.55
C VAL A 148 17.15 -4.80 -9.61
N VAL A 149 16.54 -4.71 -10.78
CA VAL A 149 16.99 -3.89 -11.92
C VAL A 149 15.78 -3.24 -12.56
N ALA A 150 15.92 -1.99 -13.00
CA ALA A 150 14.91 -1.30 -13.79
C ALA A 150 15.47 -0.94 -15.17
N PHE A 151 14.82 -1.38 -16.24
CA PHE A 151 15.14 -1.01 -17.61
C PHE A 151 14.30 0.19 -18.06
N VAL A 152 14.94 1.15 -18.73
CA VAL A 152 14.30 2.32 -19.33
C VAL A 152 14.39 2.21 -20.84
N GLY A 153 13.28 2.40 -21.53
CA GLY A 153 13.26 2.31 -22.99
C GLY A 153 11.93 2.71 -23.61
N SER A 154 11.82 2.50 -24.93
CA SER A 154 10.53 2.59 -25.60
C SER A 154 9.58 1.52 -25.05
N ARG A 155 8.28 1.76 -25.14
CA ARG A 155 7.27 0.82 -24.65
C ARG A 155 7.46 -0.57 -25.23
N ALA A 156 7.63 -0.67 -26.56
CA ALA A 156 7.84 -1.95 -27.22
C ALA A 156 9.13 -2.66 -26.75
N ALA A 157 10.22 -1.91 -26.53
CA ALA A 157 11.47 -2.50 -26.08
C ALA A 157 11.38 -3.07 -24.65
N ILE A 158 10.72 -2.37 -23.72
CA ILE A 158 10.58 -2.85 -22.35
C ILE A 158 9.59 -4.03 -22.24
N GLU A 159 8.54 -4.04 -23.06
CA GLU A 159 7.56 -5.14 -23.11
C GLU A 159 8.17 -6.42 -23.70
N ALA A 160 9.21 -6.30 -24.53
CA ALA A 160 9.93 -7.44 -25.11
C ALA A 160 10.97 -8.07 -24.17
N ILE A 161 11.27 -7.47 -23.02
CA ILE A 161 12.21 -8.06 -22.04
C ILE A 161 11.50 -9.20 -21.31
N ARG A 162 12.12 -10.37 -21.30
CA ARG A 162 11.72 -11.49 -20.44
C ARG A 162 12.69 -11.57 -19.27
N ASP A 163 12.20 -11.99 -18.10
CA ASP A 163 13.01 -12.03 -16.87
C ASP A 163 14.22 -12.97 -17.03
N GLU A 164 14.06 -14.09 -17.77
CA GLU A 164 15.12 -15.05 -18.07
C GLU A 164 16.22 -14.52 -19.01
N ASP A 165 15.97 -13.45 -19.75
CA ASP A 165 16.97 -12.84 -20.63
C ASP A 165 17.94 -11.93 -19.87
N VAL A 166 17.60 -11.57 -18.62
CA VAL A 166 18.40 -10.65 -17.83
C VAL A 166 19.49 -11.41 -17.07
N PRO A 167 20.77 -11.03 -17.21
CA PRO A 167 21.88 -11.76 -16.60
C PRO A 167 21.94 -11.51 -15.08
N ILE A 168 21.09 -12.18 -14.33
CA ILE A 168 21.08 -12.17 -12.86
C ILE A 168 21.30 -13.59 -12.36
N THR A 169 22.31 -13.77 -11.51
CA THR A 169 22.54 -15.05 -10.83
C THR A 169 22.06 -14.93 -9.39
N TYR A 170 21.15 -15.81 -9.00
CA TYR A 170 20.61 -15.87 -7.64
C TYR A 170 21.21 -17.03 -6.86
N GLU A 171 21.50 -16.77 -5.59
CA GLU A 171 21.82 -17.74 -4.54
C GLU A 171 20.68 -17.70 -3.51
N PRO A 172 19.70 -18.62 -3.57
CA PRO A 172 18.60 -18.64 -2.63
C PRO A 172 19.06 -18.84 -1.20
N LEU A 173 18.47 -18.10 -0.26
CA LEU A 173 18.71 -18.21 1.17
C LEU A 173 17.46 -18.77 1.87
N PRO A 174 17.62 -19.35 3.08
CA PRO A 174 16.48 -19.76 3.89
C PRO A 174 15.51 -18.58 4.12
N ALA A 175 14.25 -18.79 3.76
CA ALA A 175 13.21 -17.79 3.94
C ALA A 175 12.66 -17.83 5.37
N ILE A 176 12.47 -16.67 5.98
CA ILE A 176 11.79 -16.51 7.25
C ILE A 176 10.36 -16.07 6.94
N VAL A 177 9.41 -16.98 7.08
CA VAL A 177 8.01 -16.73 6.71
C VAL A 177 7.09 -17.06 7.89
N GLY A 178 6.29 -16.08 8.26
CA GLY A 178 5.32 -16.20 9.34
C GLY A 178 5.87 -15.85 10.72
N LEU A 179 4.93 -15.58 11.61
CA LEU A 179 5.20 -15.00 12.94
C LEU A 179 6.15 -15.84 13.79
N GLU A 180 5.93 -17.15 13.85
CA GLU A 180 6.75 -18.04 14.71
C GLU A 180 8.18 -18.17 14.16
N ALA A 181 8.35 -18.21 12.83
CA ALA A 181 9.68 -18.20 12.23
C ALA A 181 10.39 -16.86 12.48
N ALA A 182 9.69 -15.73 12.39
CA ALA A 182 10.25 -14.41 12.67
C ALA A 182 10.71 -14.26 14.13
N LYS A 183 9.96 -14.82 15.07
CA LYS A 183 10.33 -14.84 16.50
C LYS A 183 11.58 -15.66 16.79
N ALA A 184 11.73 -16.81 16.10
CA ALA A 184 12.82 -17.77 16.34
C ALA A 184 14.10 -17.45 15.59
N ALA A 185 14.00 -16.72 14.46
CA ALA A 185 15.15 -16.46 13.60
C ALA A 185 16.08 -15.38 14.13
N ALA A 186 17.34 -15.43 13.67
CA ALA A 186 18.25 -14.31 13.81
C ALA A 186 17.70 -13.04 13.12
N PRO A 187 18.07 -11.84 13.62
CA PRO A 187 17.60 -10.59 13.01
C PRO A 187 17.96 -10.46 11.53
N ILE A 188 17.00 -10.07 10.71
CA ILE A 188 17.22 -9.85 9.28
C ILE A 188 17.85 -8.49 8.95
N HIS A 189 17.79 -7.55 9.89
CA HIS A 189 18.41 -6.22 9.76
C HIS A 189 19.62 -6.09 10.69
N ALA A 190 20.71 -5.52 10.18
CA ALA A 190 21.92 -5.28 10.95
C ALA A 190 21.67 -4.36 12.16
N GLY A 191 22.38 -4.61 13.25
CA GLY A 191 22.29 -3.83 14.48
C GLY A 191 21.03 -4.04 15.32
N LYS A 192 20.29 -5.10 15.05
CA LYS A 192 19.13 -5.54 15.85
C LYS A 192 19.46 -6.82 16.60
N ASP A 193 18.94 -6.94 17.81
CA ASP A 193 19.08 -8.16 18.63
C ASP A 193 17.97 -9.18 18.36
N LYS A 194 16.83 -8.70 17.86
CA LYS A 194 15.63 -9.50 17.55
C LYS A 194 14.90 -8.93 16.33
N ASN A 195 14.04 -9.73 15.71
CA ASN A 195 13.12 -9.30 14.66
C ASN A 195 11.89 -8.56 15.24
N ILE A 196 12.08 -7.67 16.19
CA ILE A 196 11.02 -6.81 16.73
C ILE A 196 11.14 -5.44 16.09
N LEU A 197 10.15 -5.08 15.29
CA LEU A 197 10.05 -3.78 14.66
C LEU A 197 9.46 -2.72 15.61
N ALA A 198 8.37 -3.09 16.29
CA ALA A 198 7.68 -2.22 17.24
C ALA A 198 7.01 -3.05 18.33
N ASP A 199 7.00 -2.52 19.54
CA ASP A 199 6.31 -3.08 20.68
C ASP A 199 5.75 -1.94 21.52
N GLY A 200 4.46 -1.98 21.82
CA GLY A 200 3.80 -0.93 22.57
C GLY A 200 2.50 -1.39 23.21
N GLY A 201 2.07 -0.68 24.23
CA GLY A 201 0.87 -1.03 24.96
C GLY A 201 0.25 0.14 25.70
N VAL A 202 -0.98 -0.07 26.16
CA VAL A 202 -1.73 0.85 27.01
C VAL A 202 -2.21 0.07 28.23
N THR A 203 -2.03 0.66 29.42
CA THR A 203 -2.51 0.08 30.66
C THR A 203 -3.29 1.12 31.44
N CYS A 204 -4.48 0.74 31.90
CA CYS A 204 -5.35 1.54 32.75
C CYS A 204 -5.97 0.67 33.83
N GLY A 205 -5.84 1.06 35.09
CA GLY A 205 -6.44 0.37 36.23
C GLY A 205 -5.93 -1.07 36.46
N ASP A 206 -6.70 -1.86 37.20
CA ASP A 206 -6.43 -3.28 37.51
C ASP A 206 -7.27 -4.21 36.64
N VAL A 207 -6.71 -4.63 35.53
CA VAL A 207 -7.39 -5.55 34.58
C VAL A 207 -7.50 -6.96 35.15
N ALA A 208 -6.48 -7.43 35.85
CA ALA A 208 -6.46 -8.78 36.41
C ALA A 208 -7.59 -8.95 37.44
N GLY A 209 -7.70 -8.03 38.39
CA GLY A 209 -8.78 -8.00 39.37
C GLY A 209 -10.14 -7.81 38.73
N ALA A 210 -10.27 -6.93 37.72
CA ALA A 210 -11.54 -6.68 37.03
C ALA A 210 -12.04 -7.91 36.28
N LEU A 211 -11.16 -8.68 35.64
CA LEU A 211 -11.52 -9.93 34.96
C LEU A 211 -11.78 -11.07 35.94
N ALA A 212 -11.04 -11.16 37.04
CA ALA A 212 -11.26 -12.21 38.06
C ALA A 212 -12.59 -12.06 38.79
N ASN A 213 -13.04 -10.80 39.02
CA ASN A 213 -14.26 -10.45 39.72
C ASN A 213 -15.45 -10.16 38.80
N GLY A 214 -15.28 -10.28 37.49
CA GLY A 214 -16.37 -10.07 36.53
C GLY A 214 -17.45 -11.13 36.67
N ALA A 215 -18.71 -10.72 36.58
CA ALA A 215 -19.84 -11.65 36.61
C ALA A 215 -19.84 -12.55 35.36
N HIS A 216 -19.42 -12.01 34.24
CA HIS A 216 -19.25 -12.75 32.99
C HIS A 216 -17.91 -12.33 32.34
N VAL A 217 -17.18 -13.32 31.86
CA VAL A 217 -15.91 -13.10 31.11
C VAL A 217 -15.94 -13.92 29.82
N ALA A 218 -15.68 -13.26 28.72
CA ALA A 218 -15.48 -13.91 27.42
C ALA A 218 -14.00 -13.82 27.00
N GLU A 219 -13.54 -14.88 26.35
CA GLU A 219 -12.20 -14.95 25.77
C GLU A 219 -12.29 -15.35 24.29
N VAL A 220 -11.46 -14.73 23.45
CA VAL A 220 -11.39 -15.06 22.03
C VAL A 220 -9.95 -15.02 21.54
N GLY A 221 -9.60 -15.98 20.68
CA GLY A 221 -8.40 -15.98 19.87
C GLY A 221 -8.77 -15.92 18.40
N ASN A 222 -8.07 -15.08 17.62
CA ASN A 222 -8.33 -14.94 16.20
C ASN A 222 -7.00 -14.77 15.43
N GLN A 223 -6.98 -15.28 14.20
CA GLN A 223 -5.85 -15.11 13.29
C GLN A 223 -6.36 -14.52 11.99
N THR A 224 -5.63 -13.49 11.49
CA THR A 224 -5.88 -12.91 10.18
C THR A 224 -4.75 -13.27 9.22
N SER A 225 -5.06 -13.35 7.93
CA SER A 225 -4.08 -13.60 6.87
C SER A 225 -3.49 -12.30 6.30
N PHE A 226 -2.45 -12.42 5.48
CA PHE A 226 -2.10 -11.39 4.52
C PHE A 226 -3.30 -11.05 3.65
N VAL A 227 -3.52 -9.76 3.39
CA VAL A 227 -4.55 -9.30 2.47
C VAL A 227 -3.97 -8.25 1.55
N GLU A 228 -4.09 -8.49 0.25
CA GLU A 228 -3.85 -7.49 -0.78
C GLU A 228 -5.01 -6.49 -0.79
N HIS A 229 -4.70 -5.20 -0.93
CA HIS A 229 -5.69 -4.14 -1.03
C HIS A 229 -6.54 -4.26 -2.28
N ALA A 230 -5.97 -4.75 -3.37
CA ALA A 230 -6.61 -5.05 -4.65
C ALA A 230 -7.48 -3.90 -5.18
N TYR A 231 -6.99 -2.65 -5.04
CA TYR A 231 -7.64 -1.50 -5.66
C TYR A 231 -7.72 -1.65 -7.18
N ILE A 232 -8.75 -1.08 -7.80
CA ILE A 232 -8.98 -1.22 -9.25
C ILE A 232 -7.85 -0.59 -10.06
N GLU A 233 -7.40 0.59 -9.68
CA GLU A 233 -6.23 1.25 -10.27
C GLU A 233 -4.94 0.66 -9.70
N PRO A 234 -4.12 -0.12 -10.44
CA PRO A 234 -2.77 -0.49 -10.01
C PRO A 234 -1.90 0.76 -9.80
N GLU A 235 -0.73 0.56 -9.25
CA GLU A 235 0.26 1.61 -9.10
C GLU A 235 0.67 2.14 -10.47
N ALA A 236 0.55 3.45 -10.64
CA ALA A 236 0.86 4.10 -11.90
C ALA A 236 1.34 5.53 -11.68
N GLY A 237 2.20 5.97 -12.57
CA GLY A 237 2.67 7.34 -12.60
C GLY A 237 3.74 7.57 -13.66
N TRP A 238 4.13 8.81 -13.78
CA TRP A 238 5.21 9.24 -14.65
C TRP A 238 5.92 10.45 -14.06
N ALA A 239 7.13 10.71 -14.52
CA ALA A 239 7.89 11.88 -14.12
C ALA A 239 8.59 12.51 -15.30
N GLU A 240 8.90 13.81 -15.20
CA GLU A 240 9.74 14.53 -16.14
C GLU A 240 10.70 15.48 -15.43
N ARG A 241 11.86 15.66 -16.01
CA ARG A 241 12.83 16.66 -15.58
C ARG A 241 12.56 18.00 -16.26
N LYS A 242 12.43 19.08 -15.50
CA LYS A 242 12.26 20.45 -15.97
C LYS A 242 13.42 21.32 -15.46
N GLY A 243 14.50 21.39 -16.23
CA GLY A 243 15.72 22.05 -15.78
C GLY A 243 16.30 21.38 -14.54
N ASP A 244 16.35 22.11 -13.43
CA ASP A 244 16.88 21.63 -12.15
C ASP A 244 15.78 21.09 -11.22
N THR A 245 14.57 20.87 -11.74
CA THR A 245 13.45 20.29 -10.99
C THR A 245 12.97 18.99 -11.64
N VAL A 246 12.35 18.14 -10.84
CA VAL A 246 11.63 16.94 -11.30
C VAL A 246 10.17 17.04 -10.89
N GLU A 247 9.26 16.92 -11.86
CA GLU A 247 7.83 16.78 -11.62
C GLU A 247 7.43 15.32 -11.68
N VAL A 248 6.70 14.86 -10.66
CA VAL A 248 6.29 13.46 -10.50
C VAL A 248 4.79 13.40 -10.37
N HIS A 249 4.12 12.81 -11.36
CA HIS A 249 2.68 12.65 -11.44
C HIS A 249 2.30 11.22 -11.09
N VAL A 250 1.64 11.00 -9.95
CA VAL A 250 1.40 9.66 -9.42
C VAL A 250 0.10 9.56 -8.63
N SER A 251 -0.46 8.37 -8.62
CA SER A 251 -1.56 8.03 -7.71
C SER A 251 -0.98 7.77 -6.30
N THR A 252 -1.28 8.65 -5.35
CA THR A 252 -0.72 8.62 -4.00
C THR A 252 -1.71 9.05 -2.93
N GLN A 253 -1.59 8.49 -1.72
CA GLN A 253 -2.31 8.92 -0.52
C GLN A 253 -1.48 9.86 0.39
N ASN A 254 -0.18 10.08 0.08
CA ASN A 254 0.74 10.81 0.96
C ASN A 254 1.69 11.73 0.18
N PRO A 255 1.20 12.74 -0.53
CA PRO A 255 2.00 13.51 -1.47
C PRO A 255 3.17 14.27 -0.83
N PHE A 256 3.00 14.82 0.36
CA PHE A 256 4.04 15.62 1.01
C PHE A 256 5.21 14.77 1.50
N GLN A 257 4.93 13.63 2.15
CA GLN A 257 5.96 12.70 2.58
C GLN A 257 6.71 12.13 1.38
N HIS A 258 5.98 11.73 0.33
CA HIS A 258 6.60 11.20 -0.88
C HIS A 258 7.50 12.23 -1.57
N ARG A 259 7.12 13.51 -1.61
CA ARG A 259 8.00 14.58 -2.11
C ARG A 259 9.30 14.66 -1.31
N ASP A 260 9.20 14.66 0.01
CA ASP A 260 10.35 14.81 0.90
C ASP A 260 11.31 13.61 0.80
N ASP A 261 10.76 12.39 0.72
CA ASP A 261 11.54 11.18 0.53
C ASP A 261 12.19 11.13 -0.87
N LEU A 262 11.47 11.54 -1.92
CA LEU A 262 12.05 11.63 -3.28
C LEU A 262 13.20 12.62 -3.35
N ALA A 263 13.11 13.76 -2.68
CA ALA A 263 14.19 14.72 -2.60
C ALA A 263 15.44 14.09 -1.96
N GLN A 264 15.26 13.33 -0.88
CA GLN A 264 16.35 12.60 -0.22
C GLN A 264 16.93 11.50 -1.12
N ILE A 265 16.08 10.68 -1.75
CA ILE A 265 16.48 9.58 -2.65
C ILE A 265 17.33 10.12 -3.82
N LEU A 266 16.91 11.23 -4.43
CA LEU A 266 17.58 11.84 -5.57
C LEU A 266 18.78 12.74 -5.20
N GLY A 267 19.00 12.99 -3.90
CA GLY A 267 20.02 13.93 -3.44
C GLY A 267 19.72 15.38 -3.84
N LEU A 268 18.46 15.76 -3.94
CA LEU A 268 18.00 17.08 -4.38
C LEU A 268 17.39 17.89 -3.20
N PRO A 269 17.40 19.22 -3.27
CA PRO A 269 16.64 20.02 -2.33
C PRO A 269 15.14 19.81 -2.54
N LYS A 270 14.33 19.90 -1.46
CA LYS A 270 12.87 19.66 -1.50
C LYS A 270 12.16 20.51 -2.56
N GLN A 271 12.63 21.73 -2.79
CA GLN A 271 12.09 22.67 -3.77
C GLN A 271 12.30 22.22 -5.22
N ALA A 272 13.26 21.35 -5.44
CA ALA A 272 13.54 20.77 -6.76
C ALA A 272 12.66 19.55 -7.08
N VAL A 273 11.81 19.11 -6.14
CA VAL A 273 10.87 18.01 -6.35
C VAL A 273 9.45 18.53 -6.24
N ARG A 274 8.69 18.40 -7.32
CA ARG A 274 7.26 18.71 -7.35
C ARG A 274 6.47 17.42 -7.54
N LEU A 275 5.67 17.05 -6.54
CA LEU A 275 4.79 15.90 -6.64
C LEU A 275 3.36 16.38 -6.93
N ILE A 276 2.78 15.82 -7.98
CA ILE A 276 1.43 16.13 -8.46
C ILE A 276 0.60 14.86 -8.27
N ALA A 277 -0.29 14.88 -7.30
CA ALA A 277 -1.19 13.76 -7.05
C ALA A 277 -2.28 13.74 -8.13
N SER A 278 -2.42 12.61 -8.84
CA SER A 278 -3.56 12.32 -9.70
C SER A 278 -4.78 11.92 -8.86
N ALA A 279 -5.93 11.77 -9.49
CA ALA A 279 -7.03 11.05 -8.86
C ALA A 279 -6.57 9.64 -8.42
N VAL A 280 -7.11 9.15 -7.30
CA VAL A 280 -6.74 7.85 -6.73
C VAL A 280 -7.87 6.87 -6.95
N GLY A 281 -7.62 5.85 -7.76
CA GLY A 281 -8.56 4.78 -8.08
C GLY A 281 -8.60 3.66 -7.04
N GLY A 282 -8.62 4.03 -5.75
CA GLY A 282 -8.53 3.18 -4.58
C GLY A 282 -7.10 3.14 -4.04
N GLY A 283 -6.97 3.04 -2.72
CA GLY A 283 -5.67 2.99 -2.04
C GLY A 283 -5.71 2.15 -0.77
N PHE A 284 -6.70 2.37 0.12
CA PHE A 284 -6.93 1.59 1.36
C PHE A 284 -5.69 1.44 2.25
N GLY A 285 -4.74 2.37 2.15
CA GLY A 285 -3.44 2.32 2.80
C GLY A 285 -2.30 1.79 1.92
N GLY A 286 -2.56 1.12 0.79
CA GLY A 286 -1.53 0.56 -0.09
C GLY A 286 -0.76 1.61 -0.91
N LYS A 287 -1.31 2.82 -1.06
CA LYS A 287 -0.65 3.95 -1.74
C LYS A 287 -0.09 5.00 -0.77
N LEU A 288 0.11 4.61 0.50
CA LEU A 288 0.85 5.40 1.49
C LEU A 288 2.36 5.19 1.37
N ASP A 289 2.80 4.07 0.82
CA ASP A 289 4.20 3.76 0.57
C ASP A 289 4.62 4.14 -0.85
N HIS A 290 5.94 4.24 -1.06
CA HIS A 290 6.50 4.39 -2.39
C HIS A 290 6.32 3.12 -3.21
N ASN A 291 5.84 3.28 -4.44
CA ASN A 291 5.73 2.21 -5.42
C ASN A 291 6.50 2.60 -6.69
N VAL A 292 5.83 3.27 -7.63
CA VAL A 292 6.44 3.73 -8.88
C VAL A 292 7.30 4.99 -8.71
N HIS A 293 7.03 5.78 -7.67
CA HIS A 293 7.55 7.14 -7.46
C HIS A 293 9.07 7.28 -7.60
N PRO A 294 9.90 6.50 -6.83
CA PRO A 294 11.36 6.66 -6.89
C PRO A 294 11.92 6.33 -8.26
N LEU A 295 11.38 5.30 -8.89
CA LEU A 295 11.90 4.79 -10.14
C LEU A 295 11.58 5.71 -11.32
N VAL A 296 10.34 6.24 -11.41
CA VAL A 296 10.02 7.21 -12.47
C VAL A 296 10.79 8.52 -12.29
N ALA A 297 10.93 8.99 -11.05
CA ALA A 297 11.68 10.21 -10.74
C ALA A 297 13.18 10.07 -11.07
N LEU A 298 13.80 8.97 -10.63
CA LEU A 298 15.21 8.66 -10.93
C LEU A 298 15.46 8.54 -12.44
N ALA A 299 14.63 7.76 -13.13
CA ALA A 299 14.75 7.53 -14.55
C ALA A 299 14.58 8.84 -15.36
N ALA A 300 13.59 9.66 -15.01
CA ALA A 300 13.39 10.96 -15.65
C ALA A 300 14.55 11.91 -15.38
N TRP A 301 15.06 11.92 -14.16
CA TRP A 301 16.23 12.74 -13.78
C TRP A 301 17.47 12.38 -14.59
N LEU A 302 17.76 11.08 -14.73
CA LEU A 302 18.95 10.57 -15.41
C LEU A 302 18.87 10.60 -16.93
N THR A 303 17.68 10.46 -17.52
CA THR A 303 17.49 10.44 -18.98
C THR A 303 17.17 11.82 -19.56
N GLY A 304 16.69 12.76 -18.75
CA GLY A 304 16.20 14.06 -19.21
C GLY A 304 14.92 13.96 -20.05
N LYS A 305 14.22 12.82 -20.03
CA LYS A 305 12.98 12.56 -20.77
C LYS A 305 11.85 12.20 -19.81
N PRO A 306 10.58 12.40 -20.20
CA PRO A 306 9.46 11.85 -19.46
C PRO A 306 9.57 10.33 -19.39
N VAL A 307 9.33 9.75 -18.19
CA VAL A 307 9.38 8.29 -17.97
C VAL A 307 8.14 7.87 -17.20
N ALA A 308 7.46 6.85 -17.68
CA ALA A 308 6.26 6.28 -17.07
C ALA A 308 6.50 4.86 -16.56
N TYR A 309 5.78 4.51 -15.49
CA TYR A 309 5.73 3.15 -14.98
C TYR A 309 4.30 2.82 -14.54
N ILE A 310 3.79 1.72 -15.03
CA ILE A 310 2.45 1.22 -14.72
C ILE A 310 2.62 -0.24 -14.31
N TYR A 311 2.20 -0.59 -13.10
CA TYR A 311 2.21 -1.99 -12.66
C TYR A 311 1.16 -2.79 -13.42
N THR A 312 1.52 -4.00 -13.81
CA THR A 312 0.53 -5.02 -14.14
C THR A 312 -0.19 -5.47 -12.87
N ARG A 313 -1.36 -6.09 -13.00
CA ARG A 313 -2.05 -6.63 -11.82
C ARG A 313 -1.23 -7.69 -11.07
N PRO A 314 -0.56 -8.66 -11.72
CA PRO A 314 0.35 -9.58 -11.02
C PRO A 314 1.48 -8.85 -10.29
N GLU A 315 2.04 -7.80 -10.86
CA GLU A 315 3.09 -7.01 -10.23
C GLU A 315 2.58 -6.24 -9.00
N SER A 316 1.40 -5.59 -9.10
CA SER A 316 0.73 -4.96 -7.98
C SER A 316 0.50 -5.95 -6.83
N MET A 317 0.00 -7.16 -7.15
CA MET A 317 -0.22 -8.22 -6.16
C MET A 317 1.07 -8.73 -5.50
N ALA A 318 2.19 -8.74 -6.22
CA ALA A 318 3.47 -9.24 -5.70
C ALA A 318 4.29 -8.19 -4.94
N ALA A 319 4.29 -6.95 -5.42
CA ALA A 319 5.28 -5.94 -5.05
C ALA A 319 4.75 -4.82 -4.14
N SER A 320 3.43 -4.62 -4.05
CA SER A 320 2.86 -3.58 -3.18
C SER A 320 2.81 -4.02 -1.72
N THR A 321 2.61 -3.07 -0.82
CA THR A 321 2.42 -3.34 0.61
C THR A 321 1.13 -4.13 0.88
N LYS A 322 1.13 -4.92 1.97
CA LYS A 322 0.02 -5.79 2.34
C LYS A 322 -0.46 -5.47 3.76
N ARG A 323 -1.72 -5.82 4.06
CA ARG A 323 -2.17 -5.87 5.45
C ARG A 323 -1.39 -6.93 6.20
N HIS A 324 -0.81 -6.56 7.34
CA HIS A 324 -0.07 -7.49 8.20
C HIS A 324 -1.00 -8.61 8.71
N PRO A 325 -0.61 -9.88 8.61
CA PRO A 325 -1.29 -10.95 9.32
C PRO A 325 -1.08 -10.75 10.82
N ALA A 326 -2.09 -11.12 11.60
CA ALA A 326 -2.07 -10.93 13.04
C ALA A 326 -2.63 -12.13 13.77
N LEU A 327 -2.00 -12.44 14.91
CA LEU A 327 -2.56 -13.29 15.94
C LEU A 327 -3.06 -12.38 17.06
N VAL A 328 -4.36 -12.43 17.34
CA VAL A 328 -5.01 -11.58 18.34
C VAL A 328 -5.65 -12.44 19.40
N LYS A 329 -5.39 -12.15 20.67
CA LYS A 329 -6.09 -12.73 21.82
C LYS A 329 -6.74 -11.60 22.60
N ALA A 330 -7.97 -11.79 23.03
CA ALA A 330 -8.68 -10.79 23.82
C ALA A 330 -9.54 -11.45 24.90
N ARG A 331 -9.67 -10.77 26.03
CA ARG A 331 -10.58 -11.11 27.12
C ARG A 331 -11.35 -9.86 27.51
N ILE A 332 -12.65 -10.01 27.72
CA ILE A 332 -13.52 -8.92 28.12
C ILE A 332 -14.42 -9.40 29.27
N GLY A 333 -14.55 -8.57 30.29
CA GLY A 333 -15.41 -8.84 31.45
C GLY A 333 -16.47 -7.78 31.64
N CYS A 334 -17.61 -8.19 32.19
CA CYS A 334 -18.69 -7.28 32.62
C CYS A 334 -19.25 -7.69 34.01
N ASP A 335 -19.95 -6.76 34.64
CA ASP A 335 -20.74 -7.02 35.85
C ASP A 335 -22.08 -7.69 35.51
N ALA A 336 -22.86 -7.99 36.53
CA ALA A 336 -24.18 -8.66 36.39
C ALA A 336 -25.20 -7.82 35.58
N SER A 337 -24.99 -6.51 35.43
CA SER A 337 -25.84 -5.65 34.62
C SER A 337 -25.39 -5.57 33.14
N GLY A 338 -24.28 -6.21 32.79
CA GLY A 338 -23.68 -6.14 31.46
C GLY A 338 -22.75 -4.95 31.23
N LYS A 339 -22.48 -4.13 32.24
CA LYS A 339 -21.53 -3.04 32.16
C LYS A 339 -20.09 -3.57 32.11
N LEU A 340 -19.31 -3.12 31.13
CA LEU A 340 -17.92 -3.55 30.96
C LEU A 340 -17.06 -3.16 32.16
N THR A 341 -16.28 -4.10 32.68
CA THR A 341 -15.39 -3.92 33.82
C THR A 341 -13.93 -4.00 33.44
N GLY A 342 -13.55 -4.90 32.54
CA GLY A 342 -12.15 -5.11 32.18
C GLY A 342 -11.98 -5.57 30.75
N PHE A 343 -10.87 -5.15 30.12
CA PHE A 343 -10.47 -5.57 28.78
C PHE A 343 -8.97 -5.86 28.74
N TRP A 344 -8.61 -7.04 28.26
CA TRP A 344 -7.24 -7.45 28.01
C TRP A 344 -7.10 -7.84 26.54
N SER A 345 -6.05 -7.37 25.85
CA SER A 345 -5.74 -7.85 24.50
C SER A 345 -4.25 -7.88 24.20
N LEU A 346 -3.85 -8.88 23.43
CA LEU A 346 -2.52 -9.05 22.87
C LEU A 346 -2.66 -9.26 21.35
N ALA A 347 -1.92 -8.46 20.57
CA ALA A 347 -1.85 -8.63 19.13
C ALA A 347 -0.39 -8.75 18.69
N GLU A 348 -0.05 -9.85 18.04
CA GLU A 348 1.25 -10.09 17.43
C GLU A 348 1.11 -10.10 15.91
N ARG A 349 2.06 -9.49 15.18
CA ARG A 349 1.99 -9.27 13.74
C ARG A 349 3.28 -9.60 13.04
N ASP A 350 3.16 -10.14 11.83
CA ASP A 350 4.25 -10.27 10.88
C ASP A 350 4.23 -9.07 9.93
N THR A 351 5.29 -8.25 9.94
CA THR A 351 5.36 -7.01 9.15
C THR A 351 6.14 -7.17 7.85
N GLY A 352 6.80 -8.31 7.65
CA GLY A 352 7.56 -8.59 6.44
C GLY A 352 8.97 -7.95 6.46
N ALA A 353 9.53 -7.77 5.26
CA ALA A 353 10.95 -7.51 5.08
C ALA A 353 11.41 -6.10 5.47
N TYR A 354 10.55 -5.09 5.41
CA TYR A 354 10.89 -3.67 5.62
C TYR A 354 9.88 -2.98 6.53
N ALA A 355 10.36 -1.95 7.25
CA ALA A 355 9.57 -1.27 8.26
C ALA A 355 8.33 -0.55 7.71
N THR A 356 8.48 0.22 6.65
CA THR A 356 7.44 1.08 6.05
C THR A 356 6.53 1.75 7.12
N TRP A 357 5.20 1.57 7.08
CA TRP A 357 4.24 2.06 8.09
C TRP A 357 4.07 1.10 9.28
N GLY A 358 4.83 0.00 9.33
CA GLY A 358 4.71 -1.05 10.35
C GLY A 358 4.64 -0.55 11.78
N PRO A 359 5.56 0.32 12.26
CA PRO A 359 5.51 0.84 13.63
C PRO A 359 4.23 1.58 13.96
N THR A 360 3.75 2.46 13.07
CA THR A 360 2.48 3.19 13.27
C THR A 360 1.28 2.24 13.29
N VAL A 361 1.23 1.28 12.37
CA VAL A 361 0.14 0.31 12.29
C VAL A 361 0.12 -0.59 13.53
N ALA A 362 1.28 -1.05 14.00
CA ALA A 362 1.40 -1.87 15.21
C ALA A 362 0.92 -1.11 16.46
N ASN A 363 1.33 0.14 16.62
CA ASN A 363 0.99 0.95 17.79
C ASN A 363 -0.48 1.40 17.83
N ARG A 364 -1.17 1.44 16.69
CA ARG A 364 -2.61 1.75 16.66
C ARG A 364 -3.47 0.68 17.30
N VAL A 365 -3.03 -0.58 17.28
CA VAL A 365 -3.82 -1.67 17.85
C VAL A 365 -4.06 -1.49 19.35
N PRO A 366 -3.04 -1.38 20.19
CA PRO A 366 -3.28 -1.23 21.62
C PRO A 366 -4.06 0.04 21.96
N VAL A 367 -3.88 1.14 21.19
CA VAL A 367 -4.58 2.40 21.43
C VAL A 367 -6.08 2.31 21.08
N HIS A 368 -6.43 1.56 20.04
CA HIS A 368 -7.80 1.48 19.56
C HIS A 368 -8.55 0.19 19.96
N ALA A 369 -7.88 -0.77 20.60
CA ALA A 369 -8.46 -2.07 20.91
C ALA A 369 -9.72 -2.03 21.76
N PRO A 370 -9.89 -1.13 22.76
CA PRO A 370 -11.14 -1.04 23.52
C PRO A 370 -12.32 -0.51 22.69
N GLY A 371 -12.08 0.06 21.52
CA GLY A 371 -13.11 0.65 20.67
C GLY A 371 -13.77 1.88 21.31
N PRO A 372 -15.06 2.16 20.99
CA PRO A 372 -15.80 3.31 21.52
C PRO A 372 -16.39 3.06 22.92
N TYR A 373 -16.02 1.97 23.57
CA TYR A 373 -16.60 1.57 24.84
C TYR A 373 -15.88 2.20 26.03
N VAL A 374 -16.63 2.47 27.10
CA VAL A 374 -16.07 2.86 28.38
C VAL A 374 -15.68 1.59 29.14
N VAL A 375 -14.36 1.35 29.22
CA VAL A 375 -13.78 0.21 29.95
C VAL A 375 -12.82 0.76 31.00
N PRO A 376 -13.18 0.67 32.30
CA PRO A 376 -12.37 1.31 33.37
C PRO A 376 -11.01 0.64 33.59
N HIS A 377 -10.88 -0.63 33.29
CA HIS A 377 -9.62 -1.38 33.44
C HIS A 377 -9.23 -2.00 32.10
N ALA A 378 -8.14 -1.53 31.49
CA ALA A 378 -7.69 -2.00 30.20
C ALA A 378 -6.18 -2.31 30.21
N TRP A 379 -5.80 -3.44 29.62
CA TRP A 379 -4.43 -3.76 29.25
C TRP A 379 -4.39 -4.24 27.82
N THR A 380 -3.68 -3.52 26.99
CA THR A 380 -3.58 -3.84 25.57
C THR A 380 -2.13 -3.76 25.13
N ARG A 381 -1.68 -4.71 24.30
CA ARG A 381 -0.31 -4.73 23.76
C ARG A 381 -0.32 -5.15 22.31
N GLY A 382 0.53 -4.50 21.50
CA GLY A 382 0.77 -4.84 20.12
C GLY A 382 2.27 -4.98 19.86
N THR A 383 2.69 -6.14 19.34
CA THR A 383 4.07 -6.40 18.94
C THR A 383 4.10 -6.71 17.45
N ALA A 384 5.04 -6.09 16.74
CA ALA A 384 5.29 -6.28 15.31
C ALA A 384 6.68 -6.90 15.11
N TYR A 385 6.74 -7.98 14.34
CA TYR A 385 7.95 -8.74 14.04
C TYR A 385 8.32 -8.63 12.58
#